data_b9fde1ac89e82312d1e1674a9b4bbb9f
#
_entry.id   b9fde1ac89e82312d1e1674a9b4bbb9f
#
_cell.length_a   1.000
_cell.length_b   1.000
_cell.length_c   1.000
_cell.angle_alpha   90.00
_cell.angle_beta   90.00
_cell.angle_gamma   90.00
#
_symmetry.space_group_name_H-M   'P 1'
#
loop_
_entity.id
_entity.type
_entity.pdbx_description
1 polymer ?
#
loop_
_entity_poly.entity_id
_entity_poly.type
_entity_poly.pdbx_seq_one_letter_code
_entity_poly.pdbx_strand_id
1 'polypeptide(L)'
;MTTALQSQADVVVIGGGIAGSATAYELAKRGASVVLFDKGEIANEQSSRNWGWVSQMRNPAEAPIQQLAQSIWPTLEGELGADIEWVQKGGMYLAQNPVEFARLQRAAEVMAATGVPAHTLTRSEVEAMIPEISGEWHGAYYTANNGHADPLKTTTAFARAAQELGVQVYTNCAIESLGVSDGEMRGVRTERGVVRAPVVVCAAGAWSGMLARSIGVKLPQRKARATVARTAPVPHFTKINVWGAGVAVRQRLDGRLMIAGDGTADHDITAESFRNLGMFLPAYARNWRNISLHFGKEFVTDLVRQLPGSESRQHPFAHTVGVEPEPNMKKVQGSVDSLIGLYPHLEGQVHIEEAWAGYIDGTPDRTPVIGEVPGVKGFLFATGFSGHGFAMGPGTGRVMSEIILDGEASVDVNGLRFSRFKERDLNPEY
;
A
#
# COMPACT_ATOMS: atom_id res chain seq x y z
N MET A 1 29.15 4.83 -13.34
CA MET A 1 29.05 6.15 -14.00
C MET A 1 27.70 6.72 -13.59
N THR A 2 27.66 7.85 -12.88
CA THR A 2 26.40 8.52 -12.55
C THR A 2 25.81 9.07 -13.84
N THR A 3 24.69 8.54 -14.27
CA THR A 3 23.95 9.03 -15.43
C THR A 3 23.61 10.51 -15.19
N ALA A 4 23.88 11.37 -16.18
CA ALA A 4 23.54 12.79 -16.11
C ALA A 4 22.03 12.96 -15.89
N LEU A 5 21.63 13.95 -15.09
CA LEU A 5 20.23 14.23 -14.83
C LEU A 5 19.54 14.68 -16.14
N GLN A 6 18.46 14.01 -16.49
CA GLN A 6 17.57 14.45 -17.56
C GLN A 6 16.88 15.76 -17.16
N SER A 7 17.01 16.80 -17.96
CA SER A 7 16.53 18.14 -17.59
C SER A 7 15.06 18.39 -17.90
N GLN A 8 14.42 17.52 -18.71
CA GLN A 8 13.02 17.63 -19.12
C GLN A 8 12.41 16.25 -19.34
N ALA A 9 11.14 16.07 -18.96
CA ALA A 9 10.34 14.88 -19.20
C ALA A 9 8.86 15.27 -19.41
N ASP A 10 8.06 14.38 -19.96
CA ASP A 10 6.59 14.55 -20.01
C ASP A 10 6.00 14.37 -18.60
N VAL A 11 6.51 13.40 -17.86
CA VAL A 11 6.03 13.06 -16.52
C VAL A 11 7.19 12.82 -15.56
N VAL A 12 7.11 13.41 -14.38
CA VAL A 12 7.93 13.03 -13.23
C VAL A 12 7.11 12.21 -12.27
N VAL A 13 7.61 11.05 -11.87
CA VAL A 13 7.02 10.20 -10.83
C VAL A 13 7.87 10.27 -9.57
N ILE A 14 7.25 10.57 -8.42
CA ILE A 14 7.91 10.69 -7.12
C ILE A 14 7.52 9.50 -6.25
N GLY A 15 8.47 8.62 -5.98
CA GLY A 15 8.32 7.38 -5.20
C GLY A 15 8.42 6.13 -6.06
N GLY A 16 9.44 5.31 -5.80
CA GLY A 16 9.72 4.02 -6.44
C GLY A 16 9.05 2.83 -5.75
N GLY A 17 7.91 3.06 -5.06
CA GLY A 17 7.03 2.01 -4.58
C GLY A 17 6.22 1.39 -5.72
N ILE A 18 5.38 0.39 -5.40
CA ILE A 18 4.60 -0.35 -6.39
C ILE A 18 3.74 0.57 -7.27
N ALA A 19 3.06 1.56 -6.70
CA ALA A 19 2.21 2.49 -7.44
C ALA A 19 3.02 3.36 -8.40
N GLY A 20 4.14 3.92 -7.94
CA GLY A 20 4.99 4.78 -8.79
C GLY A 20 5.75 3.98 -9.86
N SER A 21 6.30 2.81 -9.52
CA SER A 21 7.01 1.96 -10.48
C SER A 21 6.06 1.42 -11.56
N ALA A 22 4.85 0.99 -11.20
CA ALA A 22 3.83 0.57 -12.17
C ALA A 22 3.34 1.74 -13.03
N THR A 23 3.18 2.95 -12.45
CA THR A 23 2.82 4.15 -13.21
C THR A 23 3.90 4.52 -14.21
N ALA A 24 5.16 4.51 -13.81
CA ALA A 24 6.28 4.81 -14.71
C ALA A 24 6.38 3.79 -15.85
N TYR A 25 6.18 2.50 -15.55
CA TYR A 25 6.14 1.43 -16.53
C TYR A 25 5.02 1.62 -17.55
N GLU A 26 3.78 1.81 -17.11
CA GLU A 26 2.63 1.95 -18.00
C GLU A 26 2.71 3.22 -18.86
N LEU A 27 3.23 4.33 -18.33
CA LEU A 27 3.48 5.55 -19.10
C LEU A 27 4.54 5.33 -20.19
N ALA A 28 5.66 4.72 -19.84
CA ALA A 28 6.74 4.44 -20.78
C ALA A 28 6.33 3.43 -21.86
N LYS A 29 5.56 2.40 -21.49
CA LYS A 29 4.97 1.44 -22.43
C LYS A 29 4.09 2.11 -23.49
N ARG A 30 3.55 3.28 -23.20
CA ARG A 30 2.74 4.12 -24.09
C ARG A 30 3.53 5.26 -24.74
N GLY A 31 4.86 5.28 -24.58
CA GLY A 31 5.78 6.19 -25.26
C GLY A 31 6.03 7.54 -24.58
N ALA A 32 5.52 7.75 -23.35
CA ALA A 32 5.83 8.97 -22.60
C ALA A 32 7.27 8.97 -22.10
N SER A 33 7.91 10.16 -22.12
CA SER A 33 9.20 10.38 -21.47
C SER A 33 9.01 10.54 -19.97
N VAL A 34 9.57 9.61 -19.18
CA VAL A 34 9.34 9.56 -17.73
C VAL A 34 10.65 9.60 -16.96
N VAL A 35 10.66 10.37 -15.87
CA VAL A 35 11.70 10.34 -14.84
C VAL A 35 11.07 9.91 -13.52
N LEU A 36 11.64 8.87 -12.90
CA LEU A 36 11.22 8.38 -11.58
C LEU A 36 12.29 8.70 -10.54
N PHE A 37 11.88 9.32 -9.45
CA PHE A 37 12.74 9.58 -8.29
C PHE A 37 12.28 8.80 -7.07
N ASP A 38 13.25 8.22 -6.37
CA ASP A 38 13.05 7.74 -5.01
C ASP A 38 14.13 8.30 -4.07
N LYS A 39 13.74 8.69 -2.87
CA LYS A 39 14.65 9.18 -1.82
C LYS A 39 15.57 8.09 -1.26
N GLY A 40 15.19 6.82 -1.43
CA GLY A 40 15.95 5.62 -1.10
C GLY A 40 16.08 4.71 -2.30
N GLU A 41 16.19 3.41 -2.07
CA GLU A 41 16.14 2.40 -3.11
C GLU A 41 14.70 2.09 -3.54
N ILE A 42 14.55 1.50 -4.73
CA ILE A 42 13.25 1.02 -5.20
C ILE A 42 12.67 0.01 -4.20
N ALA A 43 11.38 0.14 -3.92
CA ALA A 43 10.64 -0.71 -2.97
C ALA A 43 11.11 -0.64 -1.50
N ASN A 44 11.93 0.30 -1.11
CA ASN A 44 12.59 0.31 0.19
C ASN A 44 11.67 0.51 1.42
N GLU A 45 10.40 0.89 1.22
CA GLU A 45 9.44 1.10 2.30
C GLU A 45 8.25 0.13 2.22
N GLN A 46 6.99 0.62 2.21
CA GLN A 46 5.78 -0.20 2.27
C GLN A 46 5.72 -1.31 1.21
N SER A 47 6.28 -1.05 0.02
CA SER A 47 6.21 -1.96 -1.11
C SER A 47 7.06 -3.22 -0.98
N SER A 48 8.03 -3.27 -0.06
CA SER A 48 8.74 -4.51 0.31
C SER A 48 8.33 -5.04 1.68
N ARG A 49 7.67 -4.21 2.50
CA ARG A 49 7.40 -4.51 3.91
C ARG A 49 6.01 -5.07 4.17
N ASN A 50 5.17 -5.15 3.14
CA ASN A 50 3.90 -5.86 3.22
C ASN A 50 4.11 -7.37 3.09
N TRP A 51 3.09 -8.15 3.44
CA TRP A 51 3.20 -9.62 3.42
C TRP A 51 2.81 -10.27 2.09
N GLY A 52 2.57 -9.45 1.04
CA GLY A 52 2.46 -9.90 -0.35
C GLY A 52 1.11 -10.43 -0.77
N TRP A 53 0.05 -10.18 -0.01
CA TRP A 53 -1.29 -10.61 -0.40
C TRP A 53 -1.90 -9.70 -1.47
N VAL A 54 -2.43 -10.33 -2.52
CA VAL A 54 -3.23 -9.70 -3.57
C VAL A 54 -4.69 -10.07 -3.33
N SER A 55 -5.43 -9.15 -2.74
CA SER A 55 -6.82 -9.40 -2.32
C SER A 55 -7.79 -8.39 -2.88
N GLN A 56 -9.02 -8.86 -3.12
CA GLN A 56 -10.18 -8.06 -3.46
C GLN A 56 -11.14 -8.09 -2.27
N MET A 57 -11.13 -7.07 -1.49
CA MET A 57 -12.04 -6.86 -0.36
C MET A 57 -11.98 -5.41 0.08
N ARG A 58 -13.03 -4.88 0.59
CA ARG A 58 -13.24 -3.76 1.50
C ARG A 58 -14.26 -2.74 1.05
N ASN A 59 -14.01 -2.00 -0.04
CA ASN A 59 -14.85 -0.86 -0.39
C ASN A 59 -15.31 -0.96 -1.85
N PRO A 60 -16.61 -0.89 -2.12
CA PRO A 60 -17.13 -0.89 -3.49
C PRO A 60 -16.49 0.18 -4.39
N ALA A 61 -16.10 1.34 -3.83
CA ALA A 61 -15.41 2.38 -4.60
C ALA A 61 -14.03 1.93 -5.14
N GLU A 62 -13.40 0.92 -4.53
CA GLU A 62 -12.15 0.34 -5.00
C GLU A 62 -12.36 -0.83 -5.98
N ALA A 63 -13.57 -1.39 -6.04
CA ALA A 63 -13.83 -2.60 -6.82
C ALA A 63 -13.43 -2.48 -8.30
N PRO A 64 -13.68 -1.37 -9.01
CA PRO A 64 -13.29 -1.25 -10.42
C PRO A 64 -11.76 -1.35 -10.62
N ILE A 65 -10.97 -0.65 -9.80
CA ILE A 65 -9.51 -0.71 -9.91
C ILE A 65 -8.94 -2.03 -9.37
N GLN A 66 -9.57 -2.65 -8.37
CA GLN A 66 -9.20 -3.97 -7.88
C GLN A 66 -9.42 -5.05 -8.95
N GLN A 67 -10.55 -5.01 -9.68
CA GLN A 67 -10.84 -5.92 -10.78
C GLN A 67 -9.87 -5.73 -11.94
N LEU A 68 -9.58 -4.48 -12.30
CA LEU A 68 -8.56 -4.18 -13.31
C LEU A 68 -7.20 -4.74 -12.90
N ALA A 69 -6.74 -4.47 -11.67
CA ALA A 69 -5.49 -5.02 -11.16
C ALA A 69 -5.49 -6.55 -11.20
N GLN A 70 -6.60 -7.18 -10.78
CA GLN A 70 -6.75 -8.64 -10.75
C GLN A 70 -6.67 -9.27 -12.15
N SER A 71 -7.09 -8.55 -13.19
CA SER A 71 -6.94 -9.02 -14.59
C SER A 71 -5.49 -8.96 -15.08
N ILE A 72 -4.66 -8.10 -14.48
CA ILE A 72 -3.25 -7.90 -14.85
C ILE A 72 -2.33 -8.91 -14.14
N TRP A 73 -2.57 -9.22 -12.85
CA TRP A 73 -1.70 -10.08 -12.06
C TRP A 73 -1.31 -11.41 -12.71
N PRO A 74 -2.24 -12.17 -13.36
CA PRO A 74 -1.89 -13.47 -13.96
C PRO A 74 -0.91 -13.41 -15.13
N THR A 75 -0.80 -12.28 -15.83
CA THR A 75 0.08 -12.10 -16.99
C THR A 75 1.38 -11.38 -16.65
N LEU A 76 1.49 -10.88 -15.42
CA LEU A 76 2.50 -9.91 -15.02
C LEU A 76 3.93 -10.48 -15.08
N GLU A 77 4.14 -11.75 -14.73
CA GLU A 77 5.46 -12.40 -14.85
C GLU A 77 5.96 -12.41 -16.28
N GLY A 78 5.08 -12.73 -17.23
CA GLY A 78 5.38 -12.69 -18.65
C GLY A 78 5.63 -11.27 -19.18
N GLU A 79 4.84 -10.31 -18.75
CA GLU A 79 4.96 -8.92 -19.18
C GLU A 79 6.24 -8.24 -18.66
N LEU A 80 6.61 -8.51 -17.42
CA LEU A 80 7.80 -7.93 -16.79
C LEU A 80 9.08 -8.77 -17.03
N GLY A 81 8.95 -9.96 -17.62
CA GLY A 81 10.06 -10.91 -17.81
C GLY A 81 10.74 -11.25 -16.49
N ALA A 82 9.98 -11.47 -15.42
CA ALA A 82 10.49 -11.68 -14.08
C ALA A 82 9.65 -12.68 -13.29
N ASP A 83 10.32 -13.56 -12.53
CA ASP A 83 9.67 -14.36 -11.49
C ASP A 83 9.34 -13.46 -10.30
N ILE A 84 8.04 -13.24 -10.07
CA ILE A 84 7.52 -12.48 -8.94
C ILE A 84 6.86 -13.38 -7.88
N GLU A 85 7.01 -14.67 -7.99
CA GLU A 85 6.39 -15.69 -7.13
C GLU A 85 4.85 -15.58 -7.11
N TRP A 86 4.22 -15.37 -8.28
CA TRP A 86 2.76 -15.23 -8.36
C TRP A 86 2.06 -16.58 -8.11
N VAL A 87 1.17 -16.57 -7.12
CA VAL A 87 0.31 -17.73 -6.81
C VAL A 87 -1.13 -17.25 -6.66
N GLN A 88 -2.04 -17.80 -7.49
CA GLN A 88 -3.47 -17.53 -7.42
C GLN A 88 -4.22 -18.77 -6.94
N LYS A 89 -4.47 -18.86 -5.65
CA LYS A 89 -5.14 -20.02 -5.01
C LYS A 89 -6.23 -19.59 -4.02
N GLY A 90 -6.65 -18.33 -4.10
CA GLY A 90 -7.66 -17.77 -3.24
C GLY A 90 -7.12 -17.17 -1.95
N GLY A 91 -8.03 -16.54 -1.24
CA GLY A 91 -7.77 -15.97 0.08
C GLY A 91 -9.06 -15.91 0.90
N MET A 92 -8.94 -16.09 2.20
CA MET A 92 -10.08 -16.09 3.10
C MET A 92 -9.86 -15.24 4.32
N TYR A 93 -10.98 -14.70 4.83
CA TYR A 93 -11.06 -13.99 6.09
C TYR A 93 -11.96 -14.80 7.04
N LEU A 94 -11.36 -15.32 8.11
CA LEU A 94 -12.07 -16.09 9.11
C LEU A 94 -12.86 -15.18 10.05
N ALA A 95 -14.10 -15.54 10.36
CA ALA A 95 -14.93 -14.91 11.36
C ALA A 95 -14.77 -15.61 12.71
N GLN A 96 -14.40 -14.89 13.77
CA GLN A 96 -14.19 -15.45 15.10
C GLN A 96 -15.51 -15.70 15.85
N ASN A 97 -16.58 -15.04 15.45
CA ASN A 97 -17.89 -15.10 16.10
C ASN A 97 -19.04 -14.86 15.12
N PRO A 98 -20.30 -15.16 15.50
CA PRO A 98 -21.46 -14.98 14.61
C PRO A 98 -21.67 -13.55 14.13
N VAL A 99 -21.31 -12.54 14.93
CA VAL A 99 -21.45 -11.13 14.55
C VAL A 99 -20.49 -10.77 13.43
N GLU A 100 -19.24 -11.20 13.53
CA GLU A 100 -18.26 -11.05 12.46
C GLU A 100 -18.66 -11.81 11.21
N PHE A 101 -19.16 -13.03 11.35
CA PHE A 101 -19.62 -13.82 10.21
C PHE A 101 -20.76 -13.11 9.47
N ALA A 102 -21.77 -12.60 10.19
CA ALA A 102 -22.83 -11.81 9.57
C ALA A 102 -22.31 -10.53 8.87
N ARG A 103 -21.23 -9.91 9.39
CA ARG A 103 -20.57 -8.78 8.72
C ARG A 103 -19.86 -9.23 7.45
N LEU A 104 -19.13 -10.33 7.49
CA LEU A 104 -18.47 -10.90 6.31
C LEU A 104 -19.44 -11.35 5.23
N GLN A 105 -20.62 -11.87 5.61
CA GLN A 105 -21.70 -12.21 4.67
C GLN A 105 -22.18 -10.96 3.92
N ARG A 106 -22.50 -9.89 4.64
CA ARG A 106 -22.88 -8.61 4.00
C ARG A 106 -21.79 -8.05 3.11
N ALA A 107 -20.51 -8.14 3.54
CA ALA A 107 -19.38 -7.72 2.73
C ALA A 107 -19.27 -8.55 1.44
N ALA A 108 -19.47 -9.86 1.51
CA ALA A 108 -19.46 -10.73 0.34
C ALA A 108 -20.58 -10.38 -0.64
N GLU A 109 -21.80 -10.14 -0.15
CA GLU A 109 -22.94 -9.71 -0.97
C GLU A 109 -22.66 -8.37 -1.69
N VAL A 110 -22.15 -7.38 -0.95
CA VAL A 110 -21.82 -6.06 -1.49
C VAL A 110 -20.72 -6.17 -2.56
N MET A 111 -19.66 -6.94 -2.30
CA MET A 111 -18.57 -7.13 -3.26
C MET A 111 -19.01 -7.95 -4.47
N ALA A 112 -19.83 -8.99 -4.28
CA ALA A 112 -20.39 -9.76 -5.38
C ALA A 112 -21.27 -8.90 -6.31
N ALA A 113 -22.02 -7.95 -5.75
CA ALA A 113 -22.80 -7.00 -6.54
C ALA A 113 -21.94 -6.06 -7.43
N THR A 114 -20.66 -5.89 -7.10
CA THR A 114 -19.70 -5.17 -7.96
C THR A 114 -18.99 -6.06 -8.96
N GLY A 115 -19.31 -7.37 -9.02
CA GLY A 115 -18.68 -8.33 -9.93
C GLY A 115 -17.44 -9.03 -9.37
N VAL A 116 -17.04 -8.78 -8.13
CA VAL A 116 -15.99 -9.55 -7.44
C VAL A 116 -16.56 -10.92 -7.08
N PRO A 117 -15.88 -12.06 -7.41
CA PRO A 117 -16.39 -13.41 -7.11
C PRO A 117 -16.20 -13.78 -5.63
N ALA A 118 -16.84 -12.98 -4.78
CA ALA A 118 -16.80 -13.13 -3.33
C ALA A 118 -18.02 -13.92 -2.83
N HIS A 119 -17.79 -14.84 -1.89
CA HIS A 119 -18.86 -15.56 -1.20
C HIS A 119 -18.40 -15.98 0.20
N THR A 120 -19.32 -16.49 1.01
CA THR A 120 -18.97 -17.03 2.31
C THR A 120 -18.85 -18.54 2.27
N LEU A 121 -18.01 -19.07 3.14
CA LEU A 121 -17.81 -20.48 3.37
C LEU A 121 -18.24 -20.83 4.80
N THR A 122 -18.89 -21.97 4.95
CA THR A 122 -19.14 -22.61 6.23
C THR A 122 -17.84 -23.18 6.82
N ARG A 123 -17.85 -23.52 8.09
CA ARG A 123 -16.70 -24.16 8.74
C ARG A 123 -16.25 -25.43 8.01
N SER A 124 -17.17 -26.31 7.67
CA SER A 124 -16.88 -27.57 6.98
C SER A 124 -16.28 -27.38 5.58
N GLU A 125 -16.69 -26.32 4.87
CA GLU A 125 -16.10 -25.98 3.56
C GLU A 125 -14.67 -25.47 3.70
N VAL A 126 -14.38 -24.66 4.72
CA VAL A 126 -13.01 -24.20 4.99
C VAL A 126 -12.12 -25.37 5.39
N GLU A 127 -12.58 -26.27 6.28
CA GLU A 127 -11.85 -27.47 6.68
C GLU A 127 -11.59 -28.42 5.49
N ALA A 128 -12.51 -28.50 4.55
CA ALA A 128 -12.29 -29.26 3.32
C ALA A 128 -11.22 -28.63 2.41
N MET A 129 -11.08 -27.31 2.41
CA MET A 129 -10.08 -26.58 1.61
C MET A 129 -8.70 -26.55 2.29
N ILE A 130 -8.65 -26.53 3.61
CA ILE A 130 -7.42 -26.51 4.43
C ILE A 130 -7.60 -27.55 5.56
N PRO A 131 -7.31 -28.82 5.30
CA PRO A 131 -7.53 -29.90 6.30
C PRO A 131 -6.75 -29.72 7.61
N GLU A 132 -5.63 -29.00 7.57
CA GLU A 132 -4.77 -28.74 8.72
C GLU A 132 -5.28 -27.61 9.61
N ILE A 133 -6.30 -26.86 9.19
CA ILE A 133 -6.83 -25.74 9.96
C ILE A 133 -7.62 -26.22 11.19
N SER A 134 -7.42 -25.58 12.31
CA SER A 134 -8.04 -25.91 13.58
C SER A 134 -8.47 -24.64 14.33
N GLY A 135 -8.97 -24.77 15.55
CA GLY A 135 -9.35 -23.63 16.39
C GLY A 135 -10.84 -23.29 16.34
N GLU A 136 -11.19 -22.15 16.93
CA GLU A 136 -12.57 -21.69 17.02
C GLU A 136 -12.84 -20.54 16.05
N TRP A 137 -13.71 -20.76 15.07
CA TRP A 137 -14.18 -19.79 14.09
C TRP A 137 -15.50 -20.26 13.48
N HIS A 138 -16.30 -19.36 12.89
CA HIS A 138 -17.69 -19.64 12.49
C HIS A 138 -17.88 -19.85 11.00
N GLY A 139 -16.96 -19.36 10.19
CA GLY A 139 -17.02 -19.39 8.73
C GLY A 139 -16.04 -18.39 8.17
N ALA A 140 -16.05 -18.20 6.86
CA ALA A 140 -15.13 -17.30 6.20
C ALA A 140 -15.80 -16.51 5.06
N TYR A 141 -15.25 -15.33 4.77
CA TYR A 141 -15.36 -14.69 3.46
C TYR A 141 -14.26 -15.26 2.59
N TYR A 142 -14.57 -15.60 1.36
CA TYR A 142 -13.62 -16.19 0.41
C TYR A 142 -13.72 -15.54 -0.96
N THR A 143 -12.56 -15.40 -1.62
CA THR A 143 -12.44 -14.94 -3.00
C THR A 143 -11.43 -15.81 -3.72
N ALA A 144 -11.88 -16.57 -4.73
CA ALA A 144 -11.04 -17.52 -5.47
C ALA A 144 -9.91 -16.84 -6.28
N ASN A 145 -10.16 -15.62 -6.75
CA ASN A 145 -9.21 -14.86 -7.54
C ASN A 145 -8.09 -14.21 -6.72
N ASN A 146 -8.19 -14.20 -5.40
CA ASN A 146 -7.12 -13.73 -4.55
C ASN A 146 -5.85 -14.57 -4.73
N GLY A 147 -4.73 -13.94 -4.50
CA GLY A 147 -3.43 -14.59 -4.61
C GLY A 147 -2.37 -13.90 -3.76
N HIS A 148 -1.14 -14.22 -4.03
CA HIS A 148 0.02 -13.55 -3.45
C HIS A 148 1.19 -13.53 -4.41
N ALA A 149 2.09 -12.58 -4.20
CA ALA A 149 3.37 -12.47 -4.89
C ALA A 149 4.46 -11.99 -3.92
N ASP A 150 5.71 -12.00 -4.36
CA ASP A 150 6.79 -11.36 -3.59
C ASP A 150 6.77 -9.85 -3.82
N PRO A 151 6.57 -9.02 -2.78
CA PRO A 151 6.42 -7.58 -2.97
C PRO A 151 7.68 -6.88 -3.47
N LEU A 152 8.84 -7.29 -3.00
CA LEU A 152 10.12 -6.72 -3.42
C LEU A 152 10.42 -7.08 -4.87
N LYS A 153 10.32 -8.36 -5.23
CA LYS A 153 10.50 -8.83 -6.60
C LYS A 153 9.57 -8.13 -7.59
N THR A 154 8.28 -8.04 -7.23
CA THR A 154 7.27 -7.39 -8.09
C THR A 154 7.58 -5.92 -8.34
N THR A 155 7.85 -5.17 -7.26
CA THR A 155 8.08 -3.72 -7.37
C THR A 155 9.38 -3.43 -8.14
N THR A 156 10.44 -4.18 -7.87
CA THR A 156 11.71 -4.03 -8.60
C THR A 156 11.59 -4.48 -10.05
N ALA A 157 10.78 -5.49 -10.35
CA ALA A 157 10.51 -5.90 -11.73
C ALA A 157 9.81 -4.79 -12.54
N PHE A 158 8.82 -4.10 -11.98
CA PHE A 158 8.23 -2.93 -12.62
C PHE A 158 9.23 -1.83 -12.90
N ALA A 159 10.05 -1.46 -11.91
CA ALA A 159 11.06 -0.41 -12.08
C ALA A 159 12.11 -0.79 -13.14
N ARG A 160 12.54 -2.06 -13.18
CA ARG A 160 13.46 -2.58 -14.19
C ARG A 160 12.83 -2.52 -15.58
N ALA A 161 11.62 -3.06 -15.74
CA ALA A 161 10.92 -3.04 -17.01
C ALA A 161 10.66 -1.60 -17.51
N ALA A 162 10.38 -0.67 -16.59
CA ALA A 162 10.30 0.75 -16.91
C ALA A 162 11.64 1.30 -17.45
N GLN A 163 12.76 0.95 -16.81
CA GLN A 163 14.12 1.36 -17.28
C GLN A 163 14.43 0.79 -18.68
N GLU A 164 14.05 -0.47 -18.94
CA GLU A 164 14.23 -1.10 -20.25
C GLU A 164 13.42 -0.37 -21.35
N LEU A 165 12.31 0.28 -20.98
CA LEU A 165 11.51 1.16 -21.85
C LEU A 165 12.02 2.62 -21.90
N GLY A 166 13.15 2.93 -21.26
CA GLY A 166 13.79 4.25 -21.31
C GLY A 166 13.49 5.19 -20.14
N VAL A 167 12.74 4.76 -19.12
CA VAL A 167 12.53 5.55 -17.90
C VAL A 167 13.86 5.80 -17.20
N GLN A 168 14.14 7.07 -16.89
CA GLN A 168 15.29 7.42 -16.08
C GLN A 168 14.93 7.29 -14.60
N VAL A 169 15.53 6.30 -13.92
CA VAL A 169 15.30 6.03 -12.50
C VAL A 169 16.47 6.55 -11.67
N TYR A 170 16.18 7.43 -10.73
CA TYR A 170 17.15 8.00 -9.79
C TYR A 170 16.77 7.58 -8.36
N THR A 171 17.54 6.64 -7.83
CA THR A 171 17.47 6.23 -6.43
C THR A 171 18.38 7.07 -5.55
N ASN A 172 18.15 7.06 -4.24
CA ASN A 172 18.85 7.88 -3.25
C ASN A 172 18.89 9.37 -3.68
N CYS A 173 17.77 9.83 -4.26
CA CYS A 173 17.61 11.17 -4.79
C CYS A 173 16.28 11.78 -4.34
N ALA A 174 16.32 12.44 -3.20
CA ALA A 174 15.14 13.08 -2.63
C ALA A 174 14.72 14.32 -3.42
N ILE A 175 13.40 14.55 -3.49
CA ILE A 175 12.86 15.82 -3.99
C ILE A 175 13.07 16.90 -2.94
N GLU A 176 13.66 18.02 -3.33
CA GLU A 176 13.84 19.19 -2.47
C GLU A 176 12.64 20.15 -2.53
N SER A 177 12.06 20.31 -3.73
CA SER A 177 10.88 21.15 -3.92
C SER A 177 10.11 20.81 -5.18
N LEU A 178 8.81 21.12 -5.15
CA LEU A 178 7.92 21.10 -6.31
C LEU A 178 7.86 22.50 -6.94
N GLY A 179 8.04 22.57 -8.25
CA GLY A 179 7.92 23.81 -9.01
C GLY A 179 6.47 24.01 -9.45
N VAL A 180 5.82 25.05 -8.90
CA VAL A 180 4.46 25.46 -9.30
C VAL A 180 4.49 26.94 -9.67
N SER A 181 3.89 27.31 -10.81
CA SER A 181 3.67 28.69 -11.22
C SER A 181 2.30 28.81 -11.86
N ASP A 182 1.56 29.84 -11.46
CA ASP A 182 0.22 30.16 -11.98
C ASP A 182 -0.78 29.00 -11.86
N GLY A 183 -0.65 28.19 -10.77
CA GLY A 183 -1.49 27.02 -10.53
C GLY A 183 -1.17 25.79 -11.39
N GLU A 184 -0.06 25.80 -12.11
CA GLU A 184 0.39 24.68 -12.95
C GLU A 184 1.74 24.13 -12.49
N MET A 185 1.93 22.82 -12.63
CA MET A 185 3.22 22.18 -12.40
C MET A 185 4.26 22.61 -13.44
N ARG A 186 5.49 22.78 -12.98
CA ARG A 186 6.66 23.10 -13.83
C ARG A 186 7.78 22.05 -13.70
N GLY A 187 7.64 21.11 -12.77
CA GLY A 187 8.61 20.05 -12.52
C GLY A 187 9.05 19.97 -11.07
N VAL A 188 10.25 19.44 -10.85
CA VAL A 188 10.81 19.20 -9.53
C VAL A 188 12.25 19.66 -9.44
N ARG A 189 12.70 19.98 -8.21
CA ARG A 189 14.11 20.20 -7.87
C ARG A 189 14.59 19.06 -6.98
N THR A 190 15.79 18.59 -7.24
CA THR A 190 16.54 17.64 -6.43
C THR A 190 17.95 18.17 -6.16
N GLU A 191 18.71 17.52 -5.32
CA GLU A 191 20.14 17.80 -5.12
C GLU A 191 20.97 17.70 -6.43
N ARG A 192 20.50 16.87 -7.39
CA ARG A 192 21.17 16.69 -8.69
C ARG A 192 20.80 17.76 -9.72
N GLY A 193 19.82 18.61 -9.43
CA GLY A 193 19.35 19.66 -10.32
C GLY A 193 17.83 19.71 -10.49
N VAL A 194 17.39 20.38 -11.56
CA VAL A 194 15.97 20.59 -11.88
C VAL A 194 15.54 19.74 -13.06
N VAL A 195 14.41 19.06 -12.92
CA VAL A 195 13.72 18.39 -14.04
C VAL A 195 12.42 19.14 -14.31
N ARG A 196 12.28 19.67 -15.53
CA ARG A 196 11.03 20.31 -15.98
C ARG A 196 10.06 19.25 -16.45
N ALA A 197 8.82 19.33 -15.98
CA ALA A 197 7.74 18.45 -16.43
C ALA A 197 6.40 19.15 -16.21
N PRO A 198 5.47 19.05 -17.18
CA PRO A 198 4.11 19.57 -17.02
C PRO A 198 3.27 18.69 -16.09
N VAL A 199 3.66 17.43 -15.87
CA VAL A 199 2.94 16.48 -15.02
C VAL A 199 3.88 15.91 -13.96
N VAL A 200 3.40 15.89 -12.71
CA VAL A 200 4.09 15.29 -11.57
C VAL A 200 3.13 14.36 -10.82
N VAL A 201 3.50 13.10 -10.75
CA VAL A 201 2.76 12.08 -9.97
C VAL A 201 3.39 11.92 -8.60
N CYS A 202 2.63 12.21 -7.55
CA CYS A 202 3.03 11.97 -6.17
C CYS A 202 2.60 10.56 -5.73
N ALA A 203 3.52 9.60 -5.80
CA ALA A 203 3.38 8.23 -5.33
C ALA A 203 4.29 7.97 -4.10
N ALA A 204 4.50 9.01 -3.28
CA ALA A 204 5.45 9.02 -2.16
C ALA A 204 4.92 8.33 -0.88
N GLY A 205 3.90 7.48 -0.99
CA GLY A 205 3.34 6.67 0.10
C GLY A 205 3.04 7.52 1.35
N ALA A 206 3.55 7.11 2.50
CA ALA A 206 3.34 7.79 3.79
C ALA A 206 3.88 9.23 3.87
N TRP A 207 4.60 9.69 2.85
CA TRP A 207 5.20 11.02 2.79
C TRP A 207 4.47 11.97 1.83
N SER A 208 3.46 11.48 1.11
CA SER A 208 2.71 12.24 0.10
C SER A 208 2.07 13.49 0.66
N GLY A 209 1.46 13.41 1.85
CA GLY A 209 0.83 14.57 2.49
C GLY A 209 1.82 15.67 2.88
N MET A 210 3.06 15.29 3.23
CA MET A 210 4.11 16.25 3.53
C MET A 210 4.62 16.94 2.25
N LEU A 211 4.84 16.18 1.19
CA LEU A 211 5.28 16.70 -0.12
C LEU A 211 4.24 17.68 -0.68
N ALA A 212 2.96 17.27 -0.72
CA ALA A 212 1.87 18.08 -1.25
C ALA A 212 1.64 19.39 -0.46
N ARG A 213 1.92 19.36 0.84
CA ARG A 213 1.80 20.57 1.69
C ARG A 213 2.76 21.68 1.28
N SER A 214 3.93 21.35 0.70
CA SER A 214 4.88 22.34 0.22
C SER A 214 4.31 23.26 -0.88
N ILE A 215 3.27 22.78 -1.58
CA ILE A 215 2.53 23.53 -2.61
C ILE A 215 1.11 23.90 -2.18
N GLY A 216 0.82 23.90 -0.86
CA GLY A 216 -0.46 24.30 -0.31
C GLY A 216 -1.57 23.24 -0.36
N VAL A 217 -1.32 22.05 -0.87
CA VAL A 217 -2.28 20.93 -0.95
C VAL A 217 -2.33 20.19 0.38
N LYS A 218 -3.51 20.05 0.97
CA LYS A 218 -3.73 19.39 2.28
C LYS A 218 -4.32 18.00 2.07
N LEU A 219 -3.48 16.98 1.96
CA LEU A 219 -3.93 15.59 1.96
C LEU A 219 -4.17 15.12 3.40
N PRO A 220 -5.41 14.69 3.76
CA PRO A 220 -5.67 14.10 5.06
C PRO A 220 -5.11 12.67 5.09
N GLN A 221 -3.88 12.56 5.54
CA GLN A 221 -3.12 11.31 5.58
C GLN A 221 -2.60 11.07 6.99
N ARG A 222 -2.51 9.80 7.37
CA ARG A 222 -1.99 9.34 8.64
C ARG A 222 -1.04 8.17 8.43
N LYS A 223 -0.01 8.11 9.25
CA LYS A 223 0.90 6.98 9.33
C LYS A 223 0.46 6.02 10.43
N ALA A 224 0.41 4.74 10.11
CA ALA A 224 0.24 3.68 11.08
C ALA A 224 1.33 2.63 10.85
N ARG A 225 2.00 2.22 11.91
CA ARG A 225 3.08 1.24 11.83
C ARG A 225 2.49 -0.17 11.90
N ALA A 226 2.80 -0.99 10.90
CA ALA A 226 2.43 -2.40 10.87
C ALA A 226 3.69 -3.26 10.89
N THR A 227 3.63 -4.36 11.63
CA THR A 227 4.72 -5.32 11.77
C THR A 227 4.40 -6.59 11.01
N VAL A 228 5.38 -7.09 10.27
CA VAL A 228 5.36 -8.36 9.55
C VAL A 228 6.57 -9.18 9.99
N ALA A 229 6.42 -10.49 10.05
CA ALA A 229 7.53 -11.40 10.31
C ALA A 229 7.59 -12.52 9.27
N ARG A 230 8.78 -13.04 9.06
CA ARG A 230 9.08 -14.18 8.21
C ARG A 230 9.67 -15.30 9.05
N THR A 231 9.18 -16.52 8.84
CA THR A 231 9.68 -17.70 9.54
C THR A 231 10.77 -18.41 8.75
N ALA A 232 11.50 -19.31 9.40
CA ALA A 232 12.22 -20.37 8.73
C ALA A 232 11.23 -21.24 7.90
N PRO A 233 11.72 -21.98 6.87
CA PRO A 233 10.86 -22.84 6.07
C PRO A 233 10.20 -23.94 6.92
N VAL A 234 8.92 -24.18 6.64
CA VAL A 234 8.18 -25.34 7.17
C VAL A 234 7.62 -26.14 5.99
N PRO A 235 7.25 -27.42 6.19
CA PRO A 235 6.59 -28.20 5.13
C PRO A 235 5.38 -27.46 4.56
N HIS A 236 5.15 -27.59 3.25
CA HIS A 236 4.00 -26.97 2.61
C HIS A 236 2.69 -27.60 3.10
N PHE A 237 1.76 -26.77 3.56
CA PHE A 237 0.45 -27.22 4.03
C PHE A 237 -0.71 -26.40 3.42
N THR A 238 -0.48 -25.18 2.93
CA THR A 238 -1.51 -24.39 2.27
C THR A 238 -0.94 -23.49 1.18
N LYS A 239 -1.76 -23.24 0.14
CA LYS A 239 -1.51 -22.20 -0.87
C LYS A 239 -2.52 -21.06 -0.74
N ILE A 240 -3.49 -21.20 0.16
CA ILE A 240 -4.54 -20.22 0.40
C ILE A 240 -4.05 -19.24 1.45
N ASN A 241 -4.24 -17.96 1.19
CA ASN A 241 -3.95 -16.93 2.18
C ASN A 241 -5.06 -16.89 3.22
N VAL A 242 -4.72 -16.83 4.50
CA VAL A 242 -5.70 -16.81 5.60
C VAL A 242 -5.48 -15.58 6.46
N TRP A 243 -6.57 -14.88 6.79
CA TRP A 243 -6.61 -13.78 7.74
C TRP A 243 -7.75 -13.97 8.73
N GLY A 244 -7.47 -13.82 9.99
CA GLY A 244 -8.42 -13.90 11.09
C GLY A 244 -7.88 -14.74 12.25
N ALA A 245 -8.63 -14.82 13.32
CA ALA A 245 -8.22 -15.51 14.55
C ALA A 245 -6.86 -15.04 15.09
N GLY A 246 -6.55 -13.74 14.97
CA GLY A 246 -5.34 -13.11 15.51
C GLY A 246 -4.13 -13.10 14.58
N VAL A 247 -4.20 -13.73 13.39
CA VAL A 247 -3.08 -13.80 12.47
C VAL A 247 -3.51 -13.64 11.00
N ALA A 248 -2.64 -13.00 10.23
CA ALA A 248 -2.65 -13.07 8.78
C ALA A 248 -1.45 -13.92 8.35
N VAL A 249 -1.68 -14.95 7.53
CA VAL A 249 -0.64 -15.88 7.11
C VAL A 249 -0.72 -16.21 5.62
N ARG A 250 0.43 -16.26 4.97
CA ARG A 250 0.63 -16.92 3.67
C ARG A 250 1.90 -17.75 3.69
N GLN A 251 1.92 -18.85 2.94
CA GLN A 251 3.11 -19.65 2.72
C GLN A 251 3.75 -19.29 1.38
N ARG A 252 5.05 -18.99 1.40
CA ARG A 252 5.85 -18.72 0.21
C ARG A 252 6.22 -20.03 -0.52
N LEU A 253 6.68 -19.90 -1.76
CA LEU A 253 7.16 -21.06 -2.56
C LEU A 253 8.38 -21.76 -1.95
N ASP A 254 9.16 -21.06 -1.13
CA ASP A 254 10.32 -21.60 -0.42
C ASP A 254 9.96 -22.25 0.94
N GLY A 255 8.68 -22.37 1.26
CA GLY A 255 8.17 -22.96 2.50
C GLY A 255 8.10 -21.97 3.69
N ARG A 256 8.69 -20.79 3.59
CA ARG A 256 8.63 -19.78 4.64
C ARG A 256 7.21 -19.24 4.81
N LEU A 257 6.83 -18.92 6.04
CA LEU A 257 5.57 -18.24 6.30
C LEU A 257 5.82 -16.74 6.42
N MET A 258 4.94 -15.96 5.82
CA MET A 258 4.78 -14.54 6.10
C MET A 258 3.62 -14.40 7.08
N ILE A 259 3.87 -13.81 8.25
CA ILE A 259 2.87 -13.63 9.29
C ILE A 259 2.76 -12.16 9.71
N ALA A 260 1.55 -11.73 10.00
CA ALA A 260 1.26 -10.41 10.55
C ALA A 260 0.10 -10.51 11.54
N GLY A 261 -0.02 -9.54 12.43
CA GLY A 261 -1.19 -9.45 13.30
C GLY A 261 -2.47 -9.12 12.53
N ASP A 262 -3.58 -9.64 13.00
CA ASP A 262 -4.87 -9.45 12.35
C ASP A 262 -5.44 -8.04 12.65
N GLY A 263 -5.14 -7.09 11.78
CA GLY A 263 -5.79 -5.78 11.76
C GLY A 263 -5.37 -4.78 12.85
N THR A 264 -4.39 -5.09 13.70
CA THR A 264 -3.91 -4.16 14.72
C THR A 264 -2.70 -3.37 14.24
N ALA A 265 -2.85 -2.04 14.08
CA ALA A 265 -1.76 -1.14 13.74
C ALA A 265 -1.30 -0.35 14.97
N ASP A 266 0.00 -0.06 15.04
CA ASP A 266 0.58 0.84 16.03
C ASP A 266 0.52 2.28 15.48
N HIS A 267 -0.06 3.19 16.25
CA HIS A 267 -0.13 4.59 15.87
C HIS A 267 0.79 5.42 16.77
N ASP A 268 1.95 5.75 16.21
CA ASP A 268 2.90 6.65 16.85
C ASP A 268 2.34 8.08 16.73
N ILE A 269 1.96 8.68 17.88
CA ILE A 269 1.38 10.01 17.92
C ILE A 269 2.48 11.03 17.61
N THR A 270 2.19 11.90 16.65
CA THR A 270 3.04 13.02 16.24
C THR A 270 2.22 14.31 16.22
N ALA A 271 2.86 15.46 16.10
CA ALA A 271 2.14 16.72 15.92
C ALA A 271 1.26 16.71 14.65
N GLU A 272 1.64 15.94 13.65
CA GLU A 272 0.82 15.74 12.44
C GLU A 272 -0.49 14.99 12.72
N SER A 273 -0.52 14.12 13.73
CA SER A 273 -1.72 13.39 14.15
C SER A 273 -2.87 14.31 14.54
N PHE A 274 -2.57 15.53 15.02
CA PHE A 274 -3.57 16.51 15.43
C PHE A 274 -4.11 17.38 14.29
N ARG A 275 -3.36 17.50 13.18
CA ARG A 275 -3.73 18.41 12.07
C ARG A 275 -5.03 18.04 11.38
N ASN A 276 -5.29 16.75 11.21
CA ASN A 276 -6.46 16.23 10.51
C ASN A 276 -7.40 15.45 11.45
N LEU A 277 -7.27 15.66 12.78
CA LEU A 277 -7.97 14.87 13.79
C LEU A 277 -9.49 14.79 13.53
N GLY A 278 -10.13 15.91 13.18
CA GLY A 278 -11.57 15.96 12.93
C GLY A 278 -12.06 15.00 11.82
N MET A 279 -11.26 14.78 10.77
CA MET A 279 -11.61 13.84 9.71
C MET A 279 -11.42 12.38 10.12
N PHE A 280 -10.50 12.10 11.05
CA PHE A 280 -10.20 10.75 11.50
C PHE A 280 -11.01 10.33 12.74
N LEU A 281 -11.67 11.25 13.44
CA LEU A 281 -12.47 10.96 14.64
C LEU A 281 -13.53 9.87 14.43
N PRO A 282 -14.30 9.86 13.31
CA PRO A 282 -15.28 8.80 13.07
C PRO A 282 -14.65 7.41 12.93
N ALA A 283 -13.50 7.33 12.23
CA ALA A 283 -12.76 6.07 12.09
C ALA A 283 -12.16 5.60 13.42
N TYR A 284 -11.66 6.52 14.25
CA TYR A 284 -11.20 6.19 15.61
C TYR A 284 -12.32 5.68 16.50
N ALA A 285 -13.46 6.35 16.50
CA ALA A 285 -14.61 5.95 17.32
C ALA A 285 -15.08 4.53 16.99
N ARG A 286 -15.00 4.13 15.71
CA ARG A 286 -15.38 2.77 15.28
C ARG A 286 -14.31 1.72 15.59
N ASN A 287 -13.03 2.09 15.50
CA ASN A 287 -11.91 1.12 15.52
C ASN A 287 -11.00 1.28 16.76
N TRP A 288 -11.44 1.96 17.82
CA TRP A 288 -10.59 2.30 18.98
C TRP A 288 -9.95 1.09 19.66
N ARG A 289 -10.60 -0.09 19.61
CA ARG A 289 -10.07 -1.34 20.19
C ARG A 289 -8.91 -1.93 19.39
N ASN A 290 -8.80 -1.60 18.11
CA ASN A 290 -7.79 -2.13 17.20
C ASN A 290 -6.62 -1.16 16.98
N ILE A 291 -6.61 -0.01 17.67
CA ILE A 291 -5.59 1.01 17.53
C ILE A 291 -4.78 1.10 18.81
N SER A 292 -3.50 0.78 18.73
CA SER A 292 -2.55 1.00 19.82
C SER A 292 -1.91 2.38 19.65
N LEU A 293 -2.17 3.29 20.59
CA LEU A 293 -1.61 4.65 20.58
C LEU A 293 -0.28 4.65 21.37
N HIS A 294 0.78 5.13 20.74
CA HIS A 294 2.09 5.23 21.34
C HIS A 294 2.55 6.69 21.43
N PHE A 295 2.78 7.16 22.66
CA PHE A 295 3.51 8.39 22.93
C PHE A 295 4.98 8.06 23.16
N GLY A 296 5.83 8.31 22.19
CA GLY A 296 7.22 7.90 22.24
C GLY A 296 8.20 8.96 21.72
N LYS A 297 9.39 8.51 21.40
CA LYS A 297 10.47 9.34 20.83
C LYS A 297 10.02 10.10 19.58
N GLU A 298 9.15 9.49 18.78
CA GLU A 298 8.63 10.07 17.55
C GLU A 298 7.88 11.39 17.77
N PHE A 299 7.11 11.49 18.86
CA PHE A 299 6.42 12.74 19.20
C PHE A 299 7.41 13.88 19.48
N VAL A 300 8.43 13.60 20.32
CA VAL A 300 9.45 14.60 20.68
C VAL A 300 10.26 14.99 19.45
N THR A 301 10.67 14.00 18.65
CA THR A 301 11.45 14.23 17.44
C THR A 301 10.67 15.06 16.42
N ASP A 302 9.39 14.79 16.21
CA ASP A 302 8.55 15.56 15.31
C ASP A 302 8.33 17.00 15.82
N LEU A 303 8.16 17.17 17.13
CA LEU A 303 8.03 18.50 17.73
C LEU A 303 9.31 19.34 17.55
N VAL A 304 10.49 18.75 17.80
CA VAL A 304 11.78 19.41 17.60
C VAL A 304 11.99 19.80 16.13
N ARG A 305 11.61 18.93 15.21
CA ARG A 305 11.67 19.21 13.75
C ARG A 305 10.82 20.40 13.33
N GLN A 306 9.77 20.73 14.08
CA GLN A 306 8.88 21.85 13.78
C GLN A 306 9.35 23.19 14.37
N LEU A 307 10.38 23.19 15.21
CA LEU A 307 10.91 24.44 15.79
C LEU A 307 11.47 25.39 14.72
N PRO A 308 11.32 26.71 14.90
CA PRO A 308 11.94 27.70 14.03
C PRO A 308 13.45 27.49 13.99
N GLY A 309 14.03 27.50 12.76
CA GLY A 309 15.47 27.32 12.59
C GLY A 309 15.99 25.87 12.57
N SER A 310 15.10 24.86 12.73
CA SER A 310 15.53 23.48 12.58
C SER A 310 15.96 23.18 11.14
N GLU A 311 16.95 22.32 10.96
CA GLU A 311 17.43 21.84 9.67
C GLU A 311 16.28 21.19 8.86
N SER A 312 15.37 20.51 9.53
CA SER A 312 14.17 19.92 8.93
C SER A 312 13.18 20.92 8.34
N ARG A 313 13.28 22.21 8.72
CA ARG A 313 12.48 23.28 8.11
C ARG A 313 13.12 23.83 6.85
N GLN A 314 14.45 23.78 6.76
CA GLN A 314 15.21 24.20 5.59
C GLN A 314 15.20 23.11 4.51
N HIS A 315 15.27 21.83 4.94
CA HIS A 315 15.23 20.65 4.08
C HIS A 315 14.11 19.69 4.54
N PRO A 316 12.85 20.01 4.27
CA PRO A 316 11.70 19.33 4.88
C PRO A 316 11.60 17.83 4.53
N PHE A 317 12.26 17.39 3.48
CA PHE A 317 12.24 15.98 3.05
C PHE A 317 13.50 15.20 3.43
N ALA A 318 14.60 15.84 3.82
CA ALA A 318 15.85 15.17 4.17
C ALA A 318 15.69 14.13 5.29
N HIS A 319 14.89 14.47 6.31
CA HIS A 319 14.64 13.58 7.45
C HIS A 319 13.74 12.37 7.16
N THR A 320 13.23 12.25 5.92
CA THR A 320 12.42 11.10 5.52
C THR A 320 13.25 9.98 4.91
N VAL A 321 14.52 10.23 4.65
CA VAL A 321 15.46 9.25 4.10
C VAL A 321 15.91 8.30 5.21
N GLY A 322 15.95 7.00 4.91
CA GLY A 322 16.45 5.99 5.84
C GLY A 322 15.61 5.76 7.10
N VAL A 323 14.34 6.19 7.10
CA VAL A 323 13.45 5.93 8.24
C VAL A 323 13.00 4.48 8.24
N GLU A 324 13.48 3.73 9.23
CA GLU A 324 13.09 2.33 9.46
C GLU A 324 12.35 2.22 10.79
N PRO A 325 11.02 2.00 10.76
CA PRO A 325 10.28 1.81 12.00
C PRO A 325 10.60 0.45 12.63
N GLU A 326 10.74 0.45 13.96
CA GLU A 326 11.03 -0.77 14.71
C GLU A 326 9.81 -1.71 14.74
N PRO A 327 10.00 -3.03 14.53
CA PRO A 327 8.93 -4.00 14.62
C PRO A 327 8.44 -4.17 16.05
N ASN A 328 7.14 -4.43 16.21
CA ASN A 328 6.55 -4.73 17.50
C ASN A 328 6.65 -6.24 17.81
N MET A 329 7.70 -6.66 18.50
CA MET A 329 7.97 -8.07 18.76
C MET A 329 6.90 -8.76 19.63
N LYS A 330 6.13 -8.01 20.44
CA LYS A 330 4.99 -8.58 21.18
C LYS A 330 3.88 -9.00 20.23
N LYS A 331 3.63 -8.20 19.17
CA LYS A 331 2.66 -8.56 18.13
C LYS A 331 3.15 -9.75 17.30
N VAL A 332 4.45 -9.83 17.02
CA VAL A 332 5.02 -11.00 16.35
C VAL A 332 4.76 -12.26 17.15
N GLN A 333 5.06 -12.23 18.47
CA GLN A 333 4.80 -13.40 19.33
C GLN A 333 3.31 -13.76 19.39
N GLY A 334 2.42 -12.77 19.55
CA GLY A 334 0.98 -13.01 19.51
C GLY A 334 0.50 -13.60 18.18
N SER A 335 1.11 -13.20 17.06
CA SER A 335 0.81 -13.80 15.74
C SER A 335 1.30 -15.25 15.63
N VAL A 336 2.46 -15.58 16.22
CA VAL A 336 2.95 -16.96 16.30
C VAL A 336 2.01 -17.83 17.15
N ASP A 337 1.59 -17.33 18.31
CA ASP A 337 0.66 -18.07 19.19
C ASP A 337 -0.68 -18.31 18.48
N SER A 338 -1.20 -17.32 17.77
CA SER A 338 -2.42 -17.43 16.97
C SER A 338 -2.25 -18.39 15.77
N LEU A 339 -1.08 -18.36 15.12
CA LEU A 339 -0.75 -19.29 14.04
C LEU A 339 -0.76 -20.74 14.52
N ILE A 340 -0.13 -21.02 15.66
CA ILE A 340 -0.12 -22.36 16.27
C ILE A 340 -1.54 -22.78 16.68
N GLY A 341 -2.35 -21.83 17.18
CA GLY A 341 -3.77 -22.09 17.48
C GLY A 341 -4.58 -22.49 16.24
N LEU A 342 -4.29 -21.89 15.07
CA LEU A 342 -4.93 -22.26 13.80
C LEU A 342 -4.33 -23.53 13.17
N TYR A 343 -3.04 -23.79 13.37
CA TYR A 343 -2.29 -24.89 12.77
C TYR A 343 -1.44 -25.61 13.82
N PRO A 344 -2.05 -26.43 14.70
CA PRO A 344 -1.34 -27.07 15.82
C PRO A 344 -0.17 -27.96 15.39
N HIS A 345 -0.19 -28.51 14.17
CA HIS A 345 0.91 -29.30 13.63
C HIS A 345 2.22 -28.51 13.46
N LEU A 346 2.15 -27.17 13.49
CA LEU A 346 3.33 -26.28 13.42
C LEU A 346 3.99 -26.03 14.79
N GLU A 347 3.42 -26.56 15.88
CA GLU A 347 4.02 -26.42 17.22
C GLU A 347 5.47 -26.94 17.25
N GLY A 348 6.38 -26.12 17.75
CA GLY A 348 7.82 -26.41 17.78
C GLY A 348 8.55 -26.25 16.44
N GLN A 349 7.85 -25.96 15.33
CA GLN A 349 8.47 -25.80 14.01
C GLN A 349 8.59 -24.32 13.59
N VAL A 350 7.84 -23.42 14.20
CA VAL A 350 7.82 -22.00 13.82
C VAL A 350 8.99 -21.25 14.47
N HIS A 351 9.95 -20.83 13.67
CA HIS A 351 11.10 -20.03 14.09
C HIS A 351 11.12 -18.73 13.29
N ILE A 352 11.08 -17.57 13.96
CA ILE A 352 11.18 -16.28 13.29
C ILE A 352 12.62 -16.05 12.81
N GLU A 353 12.81 -15.90 11.51
CA GLU A 353 14.09 -15.50 10.91
C GLU A 353 14.26 -14.00 10.88
N GLU A 354 13.18 -13.27 10.60
CA GLU A 354 13.23 -11.83 10.43
C GLU A 354 11.87 -11.20 10.78
N ALA A 355 11.92 -10.02 11.35
CA ALA A 355 10.75 -9.19 11.57
C ALA A 355 11.07 -7.74 11.20
N TRP A 356 10.12 -7.07 10.58
CA TRP A 356 10.24 -5.68 10.17
C TRP A 356 8.93 -4.93 10.32
N ALA A 357 9.00 -3.62 10.26
CA ALA A 357 7.82 -2.79 10.23
C ALA A 357 7.83 -1.83 9.03
N GLY A 358 6.65 -1.35 8.66
CA GLY A 358 6.44 -0.35 7.63
C GLY A 358 5.33 0.63 8.03
N TYR A 359 5.37 1.83 7.46
CA TYR A 359 4.30 2.80 7.66
C TYR A 359 3.19 2.63 6.62
N ILE A 360 1.99 2.29 7.07
CA ILE A 360 0.78 2.32 6.27
C ILE A 360 0.33 3.78 6.13
N ASP A 361 0.04 4.21 4.92
CA ASP A 361 -0.46 5.54 4.57
C ASP A 361 -2.00 5.56 4.58
N GLY A 362 -2.59 5.78 5.74
CA GLY A 362 -4.05 5.77 5.90
C GLY A 362 -4.72 7.09 5.54
N THR A 363 -5.82 7.02 4.79
CA THR A 363 -6.81 8.09 4.59
C THR A 363 -7.97 7.97 5.59
N PRO A 364 -8.79 9.01 5.80
CA PRO A 364 -9.91 8.96 6.74
C PRO A 364 -10.95 7.88 6.45
N ASP A 365 -11.18 7.58 5.18
CA ASP A 365 -12.11 6.57 4.68
C ASP A 365 -11.41 5.28 4.20
N ARG A 366 -10.10 5.17 4.47
CA ARG A 366 -9.24 4.04 4.09
C ARG A 366 -9.21 3.71 2.60
N THR A 367 -9.66 4.65 1.77
CA THR A 367 -9.71 4.54 0.30
C THR A 367 -8.55 5.32 -0.31
N PRO A 368 -7.87 4.84 -1.36
CA PRO A 368 -6.74 5.55 -1.98
C PRO A 368 -7.18 6.87 -2.62
N VAL A 369 -6.18 7.68 -2.92
CA VAL A 369 -6.34 8.91 -3.70
C VAL A 369 -5.61 8.72 -5.02
N ILE A 370 -6.37 8.71 -6.10
CA ILE A 370 -5.88 8.49 -7.47
C ILE A 370 -6.45 9.58 -8.37
N GLY A 371 -5.57 10.26 -9.12
CA GLY A 371 -5.93 11.29 -10.08
C GLY A 371 -5.50 12.70 -9.72
N GLU A 372 -5.97 13.67 -10.50
CA GLU A 372 -5.55 15.07 -10.45
C GLU A 372 -6.03 15.79 -9.18
N VAL A 373 -5.20 16.71 -8.71
CA VAL A 373 -5.49 17.57 -7.56
C VAL A 373 -6.08 18.89 -8.05
N PRO A 374 -7.36 19.20 -7.75
CA PRO A 374 -7.97 20.45 -8.15
C PRO A 374 -7.21 21.69 -7.64
N GLY A 375 -6.94 22.63 -8.54
CA GLY A 375 -6.22 23.87 -8.24
C GLY A 375 -4.71 23.83 -8.45
N VAL A 376 -4.14 22.67 -8.80
CA VAL A 376 -2.75 22.53 -9.22
C VAL A 376 -2.70 21.62 -10.46
N LYS A 377 -2.91 22.20 -11.63
CA LYS A 377 -2.93 21.48 -12.90
C LYS A 377 -1.63 20.71 -13.11
N GLY A 378 -1.74 19.44 -13.50
CA GLY A 378 -0.61 18.55 -13.71
C GLY A 378 -0.01 17.95 -12.43
N PHE A 379 -0.61 18.19 -11.25
CA PHE A 379 -0.24 17.48 -10.02
C PHE A 379 -1.24 16.38 -9.71
N LEU A 380 -0.78 15.12 -9.67
CA LEU A 380 -1.64 13.97 -9.44
C LEU A 380 -1.17 13.16 -8.23
N PHE A 381 -2.12 12.52 -7.56
CA PHE A 381 -1.83 11.53 -6.52
C PHE A 381 -2.00 10.10 -7.01
N ALA A 382 -1.14 9.21 -6.51
CA ALA A 382 -1.28 7.77 -6.48
C ALA A 382 -0.83 7.27 -5.08
N THR A 383 -1.66 7.49 -4.06
CA THR A 383 -1.28 7.35 -2.65
C THR A 383 -2.47 7.05 -1.74
N GLY A 384 -2.24 6.89 -0.43
CA GLY A 384 -3.31 6.71 0.54
C GLY A 384 -3.95 5.33 0.52
N PHE A 385 -3.22 4.31 0.10
CA PHE A 385 -3.75 2.95 -0.11
C PHE A 385 -4.15 2.21 1.15
N SER A 386 -3.89 2.73 2.31
CA SER A 386 -4.37 2.21 3.60
C SER A 386 -4.08 0.70 3.84
N GLY A 387 -2.94 0.23 3.30
CA GLY A 387 -2.48 -1.16 3.41
C GLY A 387 -2.83 -2.07 2.23
N HIS A 388 -3.46 -1.57 1.15
CA HIS A 388 -3.89 -2.38 -0.02
C HIS A 388 -3.14 -2.06 -1.32
N GLY A 389 -2.19 -1.15 -1.28
CA GLY A 389 -1.50 -0.64 -2.45
C GLY A 389 -0.80 -1.72 -3.29
N PHE A 390 -0.33 -2.79 -2.66
CA PHE A 390 0.32 -3.89 -3.38
C PHE A 390 -0.63 -4.55 -4.38
N ALA A 391 -1.80 -4.97 -3.92
CA ALA A 391 -2.81 -5.61 -4.76
C ALA A 391 -3.28 -4.71 -5.91
N MET A 392 -3.46 -3.40 -5.65
CA MET A 392 -3.94 -2.43 -6.62
C MET A 392 -2.84 -1.82 -7.50
N GLY A 393 -1.57 -2.05 -7.18
CA GLY A 393 -0.43 -1.41 -7.85
C GLY A 393 -0.47 -1.48 -9.38
N PRO A 394 -0.61 -2.68 -9.99
CA PRO A 394 -0.68 -2.80 -11.45
C PRO A 394 -1.86 -2.03 -12.08
N GLY A 395 -3.05 -2.12 -11.46
CA GLY A 395 -4.23 -1.36 -11.89
C GLY A 395 -4.06 0.14 -11.72
N THR A 396 -3.38 0.58 -10.64
CA THR A 396 -3.06 1.99 -10.42
C THR A 396 -2.15 2.53 -11.52
N GLY A 397 -1.12 1.77 -11.89
CA GLY A 397 -0.22 2.16 -12.98
C GLY A 397 -0.98 2.37 -14.29
N ARG A 398 -1.87 1.43 -14.65
CA ARG A 398 -2.71 1.51 -15.83
C ARG A 398 -3.62 2.75 -15.79
N VAL A 399 -4.41 2.91 -14.74
CA VAL A 399 -5.34 4.04 -14.56
C VAL A 399 -4.61 5.39 -14.61
N MET A 400 -3.47 5.51 -13.92
CA MET A 400 -2.69 6.74 -13.95
C MET A 400 -2.18 7.08 -15.35
N SER A 401 -1.73 6.08 -16.12
CA SER A 401 -1.29 6.31 -17.50
C SER A 401 -2.45 6.77 -18.40
N GLU A 402 -3.64 6.22 -18.21
CA GLU A 402 -4.86 6.59 -18.94
C GLU A 402 -5.28 8.02 -18.59
N ILE A 403 -5.40 8.37 -17.32
CA ILE A 403 -5.74 9.73 -16.87
C ILE A 403 -4.76 10.77 -17.43
N ILE A 404 -3.46 10.47 -17.45
CA ILE A 404 -2.42 11.40 -17.88
C ILE A 404 -2.39 11.56 -19.41
N LEU A 405 -2.55 10.49 -20.16
CA LEU A 405 -2.37 10.49 -21.62
C LEU A 405 -3.69 10.62 -22.39
N ASP A 406 -4.80 10.08 -21.87
CA ASP A 406 -6.11 10.10 -22.53
C ASP A 406 -7.07 11.10 -21.87
N GLY A 407 -6.79 11.56 -20.65
CA GLY A 407 -7.65 12.47 -19.88
C GLY A 407 -8.72 11.78 -19.05
N GLU A 408 -8.90 10.46 -19.21
CA GLU A 408 -9.90 9.68 -18.45
C GLU A 408 -9.41 8.24 -18.20
N ALA A 409 -9.93 7.60 -17.18
CA ALA A 409 -9.63 6.21 -16.85
C ALA A 409 -10.63 5.27 -17.52
N SER A 410 -10.18 4.06 -17.90
CA SER A 410 -11.02 2.99 -18.46
C SER A 410 -12.00 2.37 -17.46
N VAL A 411 -11.80 2.63 -16.16
CA VAL A 411 -12.65 2.17 -15.06
C VAL A 411 -13.09 3.34 -14.18
N ASP A 412 -14.20 3.21 -13.48
CA ASP A 412 -14.68 4.25 -12.58
C ASP A 412 -13.74 4.42 -11.38
N VAL A 413 -13.13 5.60 -11.27
CA VAL A 413 -12.27 6.02 -10.16
C VAL A 413 -12.81 7.25 -9.44
N ASN A 414 -14.05 7.63 -9.68
CA ASN A 414 -14.65 8.83 -9.08
C ASN A 414 -14.64 8.77 -7.55
N GLY A 415 -14.87 7.59 -6.95
CA GLY A 415 -14.74 7.38 -5.51
C GLY A 415 -13.32 7.56 -4.96
N LEU A 416 -12.29 7.58 -5.82
CA LEU A 416 -10.88 7.72 -5.45
C LEU A 416 -10.36 9.16 -5.61
N ARG A 417 -11.20 10.10 -6.09
CA ARG A 417 -10.81 11.49 -6.33
C ARG A 417 -10.40 12.21 -5.04
N PHE A 418 -9.42 13.12 -5.16
CA PHE A 418 -8.95 13.93 -4.01
C PHE A 418 -10.03 14.87 -3.47
N SER A 419 -10.88 15.42 -4.34
CA SER A 419 -11.90 16.42 -3.97
C SER A 419 -12.94 15.92 -2.97
N ARG A 420 -13.14 14.59 -2.85
CA ARG A 420 -14.08 13.96 -1.90
C ARG A 420 -13.86 14.39 -0.45
N PHE A 421 -12.62 14.71 -0.06
CA PHE A 421 -12.32 15.20 1.29
C PHE A 421 -12.86 16.60 1.54
N LYS A 422 -12.83 17.48 0.55
CA LYS A 422 -13.39 18.83 0.62
C LYS A 422 -14.92 18.79 0.55
N GLU A 423 -15.43 17.93 -0.27
CA GLU A 423 -16.87 17.69 -0.48
C GLU A 423 -17.51 16.96 0.71
N ARG A 424 -16.70 16.33 1.59
CA ARG A 424 -17.12 15.43 2.67
C ARG A 424 -17.89 14.21 2.17
N ASP A 425 -17.57 13.79 0.96
CA ASP A 425 -18.12 12.60 0.30
C ASP A 425 -17.16 11.41 0.52
N LEU A 426 -17.02 11.02 1.79
CA LEU A 426 -16.14 9.92 2.18
C LEU A 426 -16.80 8.58 1.90
N ASN A 427 -16.01 7.64 1.39
CA ASN A 427 -16.51 6.30 1.14
C ASN A 427 -16.85 5.59 2.46
N PRO A 428 -17.99 4.85 2.52
CA PRO A 428 -18.35 4.10 3.70
C PRO A 428 -17.38 2.94 3.94
N GLU A 429 -17.03 2.68 5.20
CA GLU A 429 -16.36 1.43 5.61
C GLU A 429 -17.42 0.34 5.84
N TYR A 430 -17.23 -0.83 5.25
CA TYR A 430 -18.07 -2.03 5.41
C TYR A 430 -17.42 -3.04 6.34
#